data_a579f1477fb808517782222e8b0a76ad
#
_entry.id   a579f1477fb808517782222e8b0a76ad
#
_cell.length_a   1.000
_cell.length_b   1.000
_cell.length_c   1.000
_cell.angle_alpha   90.00
_cell.angle_beta   90.00
_cell.angle_gamma   90.00
#
_symmetry.space_group_name_H-M   'P 1'
#
loop_
_entity.id
_entity.type
_entity.pdbx_description
1 polymer ?
#
loop_
_entity_poly.entity_id
_entity_poly.type
_entity_poly.pdbx_seq_one_letter_code
_entity_poly.pdbx_strand_id
1 'polypeptide(L)'
;MKKKKFIRRCICILVIVFVWSICPKDFLSSEPSEVQALRKQDVQQTVDSFREYYFGLLGEEEQRIYRQMLEGIQKRQDEFYLTSADEKMISKVYHALLKDHSELFWVHNREDVYTTSYKGTDYCRFSPGYTYTDQEVEEINAAIQKAVTEVNTEITQETSTYDKVKMVYTYLIDQVEYEASDDDQNIAGIFWKKKAVCAGY
;
A
#
# COMPACT_ATOMS: atom_id res chain seq x y z
N MET A 1 -44.11 52.52 -4.47
CA MET A 1 -43.20 51.63 -3.69
C MET A 1 -43.04 50.20 -4.23
N LYS A 2 -44.05 49.57 -4.80
CA LYS A 2 -43.98 48.17 -5.31
C LYS A 2 -42.99 47.97 -6.51
N LYS A 3 -42.90 48.93 -7.47
CA LYS A 3 -41.99 48.85 -8.64
C LYS A 3 -40.50 48.83 -8.23
N LYS A 4 -40.08 49.61 -7.25
CA LYS A 4 -38.65 49.63 -6.81
C LYS A 4 -38.21 48.31 -6.12
N LYS A 5 -39.12 47.63 -5.40
CA LYS A 5 -38.83 46.32 -4.81
C LYS A 5 -38.73 45.20 -5.87
N PHE A 6 -39.55 45.29 -6.91
CA PHE A 6 -39.49 44.32 -8.03
C PHE A 6 -38.19 44.44 -8.83
N ILE A 7 -37.80 45.66 -9.18
CA ILE A 7 -36.52 45.93 -9.91
C ILE A 7 -35.31 45.47 -9.06
N ARG A 8 -35.29 45.73 -7.76
CA ARG A 8 -34.21 45.23 -6.88
C ARG A 8 -34.15 43.70 -6.84
N ARG A 9 -35.28 42.98 -6.80
CA ARG A 9 -35.33 41.52 -6.86
C ARG A 9 -34.83 40.97 -8.20
N CYS A 10 -35.19 41.59 -9.32
CA CYS A 10 -34.72 41.19 -10.64
C CYS A 10 -33.19 41.43 -10.80
N ILE A 11 -32.68 42.53 -10.28
CA ILE A 11 -31.21 42.80 -10.26
C ILE A 11 -30.46 41.79 -9.40
N CYS A 12 -30.98 41.45 -8.25
CA CYS A 12 -30.34 40.41 -7.40
C CYS A 12 -30.32 39.02 -8.08
N ILE A 13 -31.41 38.64 -8.77
CA ILE A 13 -31.48 37.38 -9.51
C ILE A 13 -30.49 37.38 -10.68
N LEU A 14 -30.42 38.49 -11.43
CA LEU A 14 -29.47 38.66 -12.54
C LEU A 14 -28.01 38.64 -12.07
N VAL A 15 -27.70 39.24 -10.93
CA VAL A 15 -26.36 39.18 -10.34
C VAL A 15 -26.01 37.75 -9.87
N ILE A 16 -26.96 37.04 -9.29
CA ILE A 16 -26.73 35.62 -8.86
C ILE A 16 -26.52 34.74 -10.08
N VAL A 17 -27.32 34.88 -11.13
CA VAL A 17 -27.16 34.13 -12.40
C VAL A 17 -25.84 34.50 -13.10
N PHE A 18 -25.44 35.76 -13.05
CA PHE A 18 -24.19 36.24 -13.65
C PHE A 18 -22.97 35.76 -12.88
N VAL A 19 -23.03 35.75 -11.56
CA VAL A 19 -21.97 35.16 -10.70
C VAL A 19 -21.89 33.66 -10.91
N TRP A 20 -23.03 32.95 -11.10
CA TRP A 20 -23.03 31.52 -11.43
C TRP A 20 -22.50 31.23 -12.84
N SER A 21 -22.62 32.18 -13.77
CA SER A 21 -22.09 32.01 -15.14
C SER A 21 -20.61 32.35 -15.26
N ILE A 22 -20.07 33.16 -14.33
CA ILE A 22 -18.65 33.56 -14.31
C ILE A 22 -17.84 32.74 -13.36
N CYS A 23 -18.48 32.12 -12.35
CA CYS A 23 -17.77 31.18 -11.50
C CYS A 23 -17.44 29.94 -12.33
N PRO A 24 -16.19 29.71 -12.73
CA PRO A 24 -15.85 28.51 -13.45
C PRO A 24 -16.28 27.35 -12.55
N LYS A 25 -17.09 26.43 -13.07
CA LYS A 25 -17.49 25.22 -12.35
C LYS A 25 -16.28 24.41 -11.88
N ASP A 26 -15.13 24.75 -12.43
CA ASP A 26 -13.82 24.18 -12.13
C ASP A 26 -13.16 24.75 -10.85
N PHE A 27 -13.71 25.82 -10.23
CA PHE A 27 -13.10 26.42 -9.04
C PHE A 27 -13.31 25.58 -7.75
N LEU A 28 -14.27 24.65 -7.77
CA LEU A 28 -14.61 23.81 -6.61
C LEU A 28 -14.01 22.38 -6.66
N SER A 29 -13.32 22.02 -7.74
CA SER A 29 -12.66 20.73 -7.89
C SER A 29 -11.37 20.87 -8.70
N SER A 30 -10.31 21.32 -8.04
CA SER A 30 -8.98 21.20 -8.63
C SER A 30 -8.53 19.73 -8.50
N GLU A 31 -7.94 19.18 -9.57
CA GLU A 31 -7.27 17.87 -9.48
C GLU A 31 -6.21 17.94 -8.38
N PRO A 32 -6.17 16.97 -7.44
CA PRO A 32 -5.15 16.96 -6.42
C PRO A 32 -3.75 17.06 -7.02
N SER A 33 -2.88 17.87 -6.40
CA SER A 33 -1.52 18.10 -6.89
C SER A 33 -0.70 16.81 -6.96
N GLU A 34 -1.00 15.88 -6.06
CA GLU A 34 -0.40 14.55 -5.97
C GLU A 34 -0.74 13.70 -7.20
N VAL A 35 -1.99 13.72 -7.67
CA VAL A 35 -2.42 13.02 -8.90
C VAL A 35 -1.75 13.63 -10.13
N GLN A 36 -1.62 14.95 -10.18
CA GLN A 36 -0.89 15.62 -11.27
C GLN A 36 0.61 15.22 -11.28
N ALA A 37 1.21 15.10 -10.11
CA ALA A 37 2.59 14.64 -9.96
C ALA A 37 2.73 13.19 -10.43
N LEU A 38 1.86 12.27 -9.98
CA LEU A 38 1.86 10.87 -10.38
C LEU A 38 1.74 10.66 -11.89
N ARG A 39 0.91 11.47 -12.59
CA ARG A 39 0.79 11.40 -14.05
C ARG A 39 2.04 11.84 -14.80
N LYS A 40 2.87 12.68 -14.17
CA LYS A 40 4.13 13.18 -14.75
C LYS A 40 5.34 12.33 -14.37
N GLN A 41 5.24 11.57 -13.29
CA GLN A 41 6.27 10.64 -12.87
C GLN A 41 6.13 9.33 -13.65
N ASP A 42 7.11 9.06 -14.49
CA ASP A 42 7.44 7.70 -14.87
C ASP A 42 8.10 7.07 -13.64
N VAL A 43 7.32 6.35 -12.82
CA VAL A 43 7.83 5.72 -11.60
C VAL A 43 8.74 4.57 -12.04
N GLN A 44 10.00 4.90 -12.30
CA GLN A 44 11.06 3.94 -12.58
C GLN A 44 11.60 3.39 -11.26
N GLN A 45 10.81 2.55 -10.61
CA GLN A 45 11.33 1.73 -9.54
C GLN A 45 12.00 0.49 -10.16
N THR A 46 13.22 0.20 -9.74
CA THR A 46 13.92 -0.99 -10.19
C THR A 46 13.25 -2.19 -9.56
N VAL A 47 12.54 -2.95 -10.38
CA VAL A 47 11.86 -4.19 -9.98
C VAL A 47 12.84 -5.33 -10.09
N ASP A 48 13.09 -6.06 -9.01
CA ASP A 48 13.89 -7.29 -9.04
C ASP A 48 12.98 -8.44 -9.52
N SER A 49 12.99 -8.68 -10.84
CA SER A 49 12.16 -9.69 -11.51
C SER A 49 12.35 -11.12 -10.99
N PHE A 50 13.40 -11.39 -10.24
CA PHE A 50 13.63 -12.71 -9.63
C PHE A 50 12.86 -12.86 -8.31
N ARG A 51 12.66 -11.78 -7.56
CA ARG A 51 11.93 -11.77 -6.30
C ARG A 51 10.45 -11.45 -6.48
N GLU A 52 10.08 -10.74 -7.53
CA GLU A 52 8.75 -10.22 -7.77
C GLU A 52 8.02 -11.05 -8.84
N TYR A 53 7.72 -12.30 -8.49
CA TYR A 53 7.05 -13.25 -9.39
C TYR A 53 5.66 -12.76 -9.82
N TYR A 54 4.85 -12.28 -8.86
CA TYR A 54 3.49 -11.83 -9.15
C TYR A 54 3.47 -10.55 -9.96
N PHE A 55 4.42 -9.64 -9.76
CA PHE A 55 4.60 -8.47 -10.61
C PHE A 55 4.76 -8.84 -12.08
N GLY A 56 5.52 -9.89 -12.38
CA GLY A 56 5.73 -10.37 -13.74
C GLY A 56 4.48 -10.92 -14.41
N LEU A 57 3.43 -11.26 -13.65
CA LEU A 57 2.13 -11.72 -14.17
C LEU A 57 1.14 -10.59 -14.43
N LEU A 58 1.45 -9.36 -14.03
CA LEU A 58 0.59 -8.19 -14.18
C LEU A 58 0.73 -7.55 -15.56
N GLY A 59 -0.35 -6.96 -16.06
CA GLY A 59 -0.33 -6.10 -17.25
C GLY A 59 0.34 -4.75 -16.98
N GLU A 60 0.68 -4.01 -18.02
CA GLU A 60 1.44 -2.74 -17.90
C GLU A 60 0.78 -1.71 -16.98
N GLU A 61 -0.54 -1.56 -17.03
CA GLU A 61 -1.28 -0.65 -16.14
C GLU A 61 -1.24 -1.13 -14.69
N GLU A 62 -1.43 -2.44 -14.46
CA GLU A 62 -1.34 -3.05 -13.13
C GLU A 62 0.07 -2.91 -12.55
N GLN A 63 1.12 -3.09 -13.37
CA GLN A 63 2.51 -2.89 -12.97
C GLN A 63 2.81 -1.44 -12.57
N ARG A 64 2.17 -0.47 -13.23
CA ARG A 64 2.26 0.94 -12.85
C ARG A 64 1.65 1.19 -11.48
N ILE A 65 0.44 0.67 -11.24
CA ILE A 65 -0.23 0.77 -9.94
C ILE A 65 0.57 0.08 -8.84
N TYR A 66 1.14 -1.10 -9.13
CA TYR A 66 2.02 -1.81 -8.20
C TYR A 66 3.20 -0.95 -7.73
N ARG A 67 3.90 -0.28 -8.67
CA ARG A 67 5.01 0.61 -8.31
C ARG A 67 4.56 1.80 -7.47
N GLN A 68 3.41 2.39 -7.80
CA GLN A 68 2.83 3.49 -7.01
C GLN A 68 2.51 3.04 -5.58
N MET A 69 1.90 1.87 -5.42
CA MET A 69 1.61 1.28 -4.11
C MET A 69 2.90 1.00 -3.32
N LEU A 70 3.87 0.34 -3.94
CA LEU A 70 5.12 0.00 -3.30
C LEU A 70 5.88 1.25 -2.81
N GLU A 71 5.94 2.30 -3.63
CA GLU A 71 6.56 3.57 -3.26
C GLU A 71 5.84 4.24 -2.08
N GLY A 72 4.50 4.32 -2.10
CA GLY A 72 3.70 4.90 -1.03
C GLY A 72 3.85 4.13 0.28
N ILE A 73 3.80 2.80 0.21
CA ILE A 73 3.96 1.91 1.36
C ILE A 73 5.38 2.02 1.95
N GLN A 74 6.43 1.97 1.13
CA GLN A 74 7.82 2.09 1.60
C GLN A 74 8.10 3.44 2.28
N LYS A 75 7.40 4.50 1.85
CA LYS A 75 7.44 5.82 2.49
C LYS A 75 6.55 5.93 3.72
N ARG A 76 5.87 4.87 4.12
CA ARG A 76 4.92 4.84 5.25
C ARG A 76 3.85 5.93 5.16
N GLN A 77 3.36 6.21 3.93
CA GLN A 77 2.27 7.17 3.73
C GLN A 77 0.95 6.55 4.19
N ASP A 78 0.22 7.25 5.07
CA ASP A 78 -1.10 6.79 5.54
C ASP A 78 -2.12 6.72 4.40
N GLU A 79 -2.02 7.66 3.45
CA GLU A 79 -2.85 7.73 2.26
C GLU A 79 -2.04 8.27 1.08
N PHE A 80 -2.33 7.77 -0.12
CA PHE A 80 -1.77 8.28 -1.37
C PHE A 80 -2.70 8.01 -2.55
N TYR A 81 -2.47 8.72 -3.66
CA TYR A 81 -3.30 8.56 -4.85
C TYR A 81 -2.71 7.53 -5.81
N LEU A 82 -3.63 6.76 -6.43
CA LEU A 82 -3.31 5.87 -7.55
C LEU A 82 -3.95 6.40 -8.83
N THR A 83 -3.31 6.14 -9.98
CA THR A 83 -3.78 6.60 -11.30
C THR A 83 -4.90 5.74 -11.88
N SER A 84 -5.49 4.85 -11.11
CA SER A 84 -6.66 4.06 -11.47
C SER A 84 -7.73 4.17 -10.38
N ALA A 85 -8.99 3.93 -10.75
CA ALA A 85 -10.13 3.83 -9.86
C ALA A 85 -10.83 2.46 -9.97
N ASP A 86 -10.25 1.51 -10.69
CA ASP A 86 -10.76 0.14 -10.77
C ASP A 86 -10.41 -0.62 -9.47
N GLU A 87 -11.38 -0.71 -8.56
CA GLU A 87 -11.22 -1.36 -7.26
C GLU A 87 -10.77 -2.84 -7.39
N LYS A 88 -11.22 -3.56 -8.41
CA LYS A 88 -10.83 -4.97 -8.62
C LYS A 88 -9.36 -5.07 -9.04
N MET A 89 -8.92 -4.17 -9.91
CA MET A 89 -7.53 -4.08 -10.31
C MET A 89 -6.66 -3.71 -9.12
N ILE A 90 -7.06 -2.70 -8.35
CA ILE A 90 -6.35 -2.22 -7.16
C ILE A 90 -6.17 -3.36 -6.15
N SER A 91 -7.25 -4.06 -5.80
CA SER A 91 -7.19 -5.20 -4.88
C SER A 91 -6.31 -6.34 -5.41
N LYS A 92 -6.44 -6.69 -6.70
CA LYS A 92 -5.57 -7.70 -7.34
C LYS A 92 -4.09 -7.34 -7.23
N VAL A 93 -3.77 -6.09 -7.55
CA VAL A 93 -2.38 -5.57 -7.52
C VAL A 93 -1.84 -5.53 -6.11
N TYR A 94 -2.65 -5.10 -5.14
CA TYR A 94 -2.26 -5.07 -3.74
C TYR A 94 -1.92 -6.46 -3.19
N HIS A 95 -2.76 -7.44 -3.48
CA HIS A 95 -2.46 -8.82 -3.09
C HIS A 95 -1.24 -9.42 -3.80
N ALA A 96 -0.98 -9.04 -5.05
CA ALA A 96 0.24 -9.43 -5.75
C ALA A 96 1.48 -8.83 -5.06
N LEU A 97 1.41 -7.54 -4.70
CA LEU A 97 2.48 -6.82 -4.01
C LEU A 97 2.81 -7.45 -2.64
N LEU A 98 1.80 -7.73 -1.82
CA LEU A 98 2.03 -8.36 -0.51
C LEU A 98 2.60 -9.78 -0.61
N LYS A 99 2.31 -10.52 -1.69
CA LYS A 99 2.90 -11.84 -1.93
C LYS A 99 4.34 -11.78 -2.38
N ASP A 100 4.71 -10.75 -3.14
CA ASP A 100 6.09 -10.55 -3.59
C ASP A 100 6.97 -9.98 -2.47
N HIS A 101 6.39 -9.23 -1.52
CA HIS A 101 7.08 -8.44 -0.50
C HIS A 101 6.75 -8.94 0.92
N SER A 102 7.23 -10.13 1.27
CA SER A 102 7.07 -10.66 2.64
C SER A 102 7.73 -9.81 3.73
N GLU A 103 8.69 -8.96 3.34
CA GLU A 103 9.33 -7.98 4.23
C GLU A 103 8.38 -6.84 4.67
N LEU A 104 7.25 -6.67 3.98
CA LEU A 104 6.21 -5.71 4.35
C LEU A 104 5.23 -6.29 5.39
N PHE A 105 5.69 -7.13 6.30
CA PHE A 105 4.90 -7.81 7.34
C PHE A 105 4.09 -6.85 8.22
N TRP A 106 4.45 -5.59 8.23
CA TRP A 106 3.83 -4.51 9.00
C TRP A 106 2.67 -3.81 8.27
N VAL A 107 2.35 -4.26 7.05
CA VAL A 107 1.23 -3.76 6.25
C VAL A 107 0.03 -4.68 6.42
N HIS A 108 -1.17 -4.11 6.58
CA HIS A 108 -2.39 -4.90 6.63
C HIS A 108 -2.65 -5.65 5.32
N ASN A 109 -3.26 -6.82 5.41
CA ASN A 109 -3.75 -7.55 4.22
C ASN A 109 -5.09 -7.01 3.71
N ARG A 110 -5.58 -5.91 4.26
CA ARG A 110 -6.80 -5.19 3.86
C ARG A 110 -6.44 -3.75 3.57
N GLU A 111 -7.05 -3.22 2.55
CA GLU A 111 -6.88 -1.84 2.09
C GLU A 111 -8.20 -1.08 2.17
N ASP A 112 -8.12 0.22 2.36
CA ASP A 112 -9.23 1.15 2.18
C ASP A 112 -9.03 1.93 0.87
N VAL A 113 -10.07 1.94 0.02
CA VAL A 113 -10.05 2.56 -1.31
C VAL A 113 -11.18 3.59 -1.40
N TYR A 114 -10.84 4.83 -1.67
CA TYR A 114 -11.80 5.91 -1.86
C TYR A 114 -11.72 6.45 -3.28
N THR A 115 -12.71 6.13 -4.11
CA THR A 115 -12.77 6.62 -5.49
C THR A 115 -13.17 8.08 -5.55
N THR A 116 -12.54 8.84 -6.42
CA THR A 116 -12.89 10.22 -6.73
C THR A 116 -12.77 10.48 -8.21
N SER A 117 -13.57 11.44 -8.72
CA SER A 117 -13.58 11.79 -10.14
C SER A 117 -13.24 13.27 -10.33
N TYR A 118 -12.39 13.56 -11.31
CA TYR A 118 -12.10 14.92 -11.75
C TYR A 118 -12.10 15.03 -13.27
N LYS A 119 -12.93 15.91 -13.81
CA LYS A 119 -13.07 16.12 -15.26
C LYS A 119 -13.26 14.85 -16.08
N GLY A 120 -14.04 13.90 -15.56
CA GLY A 120 -14.33 12.63 -16.22
C GLY A 120 -13.20 11.61 -16.19
N THR A 121 -12.17 11.85 -15.39
CA THR A 121 -11.15 10.87 -15.06
C THR A 121 -11.32 10.43 -13.61
N ASP A 122 -11.41 9.13 -13.43
CA ASP A 122 -11.50 8.52 -12.11
C ASP A 122 -10.10 8.17 -11.60
N TYR A 123 -9.88 8.38 -10.33
CA TYR A 123 -8.69 7.96 -9.59
C TYR A 123 -9.08 7.65 -8.14
N CYS A 124 -8.26 6.91 -7.46
CA CYS A 124 -8.54 6.58 -6.07
C CYS A 124 -7.50 7.15 -5.11
N ARG A 125 -7.96 7.35 -3.89
CA ARG A 125 -7.13 7.53 -2.70
C ARG A 125 -7.07 6.19 -2.00
N PHE A 126 -5.86 5.69 -1.82
CA PHE A 126 -5.56 4.37 -1.28
C PHE A 126 -4.94 4.51 0.12
N SER A 127 -5.40 3.70 1.06
CA SER A 127 -4.86 3.63 2.42
C SER A 127 -4.51 2.18 2.77
N PRO A 128 -3.21 1.83 2.86
CA PRO A 128 -2.78 0.45 3.10
C PRO A 128 -3.01 -0.02 4.55
N GLY A 129 -3.05 0.89 5.52
CA GLY A 129 -3.06 0.56 6.94
C GLY A 129 -1.76 -0.11 7.42
N TYR A 130 -1.39 0.13 8.67
CA TYR A 130 -0.15 -0.38 9.26
C TYR A 130 -0.40 -0.99 10.63
N THR A 131 0.18 -2.17 10.87
CA THR A 131 0.00 -2.92 12.12
C THR A 131 0.93 -2.45 13.23
N TYR A 132 2.18 -2.11 12.88
CA TYR A 132 3.25 -1.80 13.83
C TYR A 132 3.75 -0.37 13.68
N THR A 133 4.20 0.21 14.78
CA THR A 133 4.96 1.47 14.79
C THR A 133 6.34 1.27 14.16
N ASP A 134 7.01 2.35 13.78
CA ASP A 134 8.36 2.30 13.19
C ASP A 134 9.36 1.63 14.16
N GLN A 135 9.24 1.90 15.46
CA GLN A 135 10.08 1.28 16.48
C GLN A 135 9.86 -0.25 16.55
N GLU A 136 8.60 -0.71 16.55
CA GLU A 136 8.29 -2.14 16.56
C GLU A 136 8.80 -2.83 15.29
N VAL A 137 8.69 -2.18 14.13
CA VAL A 137 9.25 -2.70 12.87
C VAL A 137 10.77 -2.86 12.97
N GLU A 138 11.48 -1.90 13.56
CA GLU A 138 12.92 -1.99 13.78
C GLU A 138 13.27 -3.14 14.72
N GLU A 139 12.55 -3.31 15.84
CA GLU A 139 12.74 -4.40 16.79
C GLU A 139 12.51 -5.79 16.16
N ILE A 140 11.44 -5.93 15.37
CA ILE A 140 11.12 -7.18 14.66
C ILE A 140 12.19 -7.47 13.61
N ASN A 141 12.60 -6.49 12.82
CA ASN A 141 13.68 -6.63 11.84
C ASN A 141 15.00 -7.04 12.51
N ALA A 142 15.34 -6.47 13.64
CA ALA A 142 16.51 -6.87 14.40
C ALA A 142 16.45 -8.35 14.87
N ALA A 143 15.26 -8.80 15.31
CA ALA A 143 15.04 -10.19 15.68
C ALA A 143 15.16 -11.13 14.47
N ILE A 144 14.63 -10.76 13.31
CA ILE A 144 14.77 -11.50 12.05
C ILE A 144 16.25 -11.60 11.66
N GLN A 145 16.98 -10.48 11.64
CA GLN A 145 18.40 -10.46 11.28
C GLN A 145 19.27 -11.29 12.21
N LYS A 146 18.93 -11.29 13.50
CA LYS A 146 19.59 -12.17 14.48
C LYS A 146 19.38 -13.63 14.12
N ALA A 147 18.16 -14.07 13.85
CA ALA A 147 17.83 -15.44 13.46
C ALA A 147 18.54 -15.85 12.15
N VAL A 148 18.54 -14.98 11.14
CA VAL A 148 19.26 -15.20 9.87
C VAL A 148 20.77 -15.37 10.12
N THR A 149 21.36 -14.58 11.02
CA THR A 149 22.76 -14.68 11.37
C THR A 149 23.05 -16.00 12.08
N GLU A 150 22.25 -16.40 13.05
CA GLU A 150 22.39 -17.66 13.78
C GLU A 150 22.37 -18.85 12.83
N VAL A 151 21.40 -18.95 11.95
CA VAL A 151 21.30 -20.04 10.95
C VAL A 151 22.50 -20.01 9.98
N ASN A 152 22.89 -18.83 9.51
CA ASN A 152 23.99 -18.69 8.55
C ASN A 152 25.36 -19.06 9.14
N THR A 153 25.56 -19.01 10.46
CA THR A 153 26.84 -19.44 11.05
C THR A 153 27.09 -20.93 10.89
N GLU A 154 26.03 -21.73 10.72
CA GLU A 154 26.10 -23.18 10.56
C GLU A 154 26.20 -23.60 9.07
N ILE A 155 25.95 -22.68 8.13
CA ILE A 155 25.95 -22.94 6.69
C ILE A 155 27.36 -22.72 6.13
N THR A 156 27.92 -23.74 5.49
CA THR A 156 29.19 -23.68 4.75
C THR A 156 28.95 -23.69 3.24
N GLN A 157 30.03 -23.51 2.45
CA GLN A 157 29.93 -23.60 0.98
C GLN A 157 29.58 -25.03 0.51
N GLU A 158 29.94 -26.05 1.28
CA GLU A 158 29.66 -27.45 0.98
C GLU A 158 28.26 -27.89 1.42
N THR A 159 27.53 -27.05 2.21
CA THR A 159 26.17 -27.37 2.68
C THR A 159 25.22 -27.49 1.49
N SER A 160 24.60 -28.65 1.31
CA SER A 160 23.65 -28.88 0.23
C SER A 160 22.39 -28.00 0.39
N THR A 161 21.68 -27.74 -0.71
CA THR A 161 20.41 -26.99 -0.68
C THR A 161 19.38 -27.66 0.25
N TYR A 162 19.33 -28.99 0.25
CA TYR A 162 18.45 -29.76 1.14
C TYR A 162 18.82 -29.50 2.60
N ASP A 163 20.09 -29.57 2.96
CA ASP A 163 20.52 -29.34 4.33
C ASP A 163 20.26 -27.90 4.80
N LYS A 164 20.49 -26.92 3.91
CA LYS A 164 20.13 -25.52 4.20
C LYS A 164 18.65 -25.35 4.55
N VAL A 165 17.76 -25.92 3.73
CA VAL A 165 16.31 -25.89 3.98
C VAL A 165 15.97 -26.59 5.28
N LYS A 166 16.57 -27.76 5.53
CA LYS A 166 16.39 -28.52 6.77
C LYS A 166 16.85 -27.75 8.02
N MET A 167 17.97 -27.06 7.93
CA MET A 167 18.49 -26.23 9.04
C MET A 167 17.52 -25.09 9.37
N VAL A 168 17.02 -24.34 8.35
CA VAL A 168 16.02 -23.29 8.56
C VAL A 168 14.75 -23.88 9.19
N TYR A 169 14.24 -24.99 8.65
CA TYR A 169 13.05 -25.67 9.15
C TYR A 169 13.21 -26.11 10.61
N THR A 170 14.34 -26.75 10.95
CA THR A 170 14.62 -27.19 12.32
C THR A 170 14.71 -25.98 13.25
N TYR A 171 15.42 -24.91 12.84
CA TYR A 171 15.51 -23.69 13.62
C TYR A 171 14.13 -23.14 13.98
N LEU A 172 13.23 -23.03 12.99
CA LEU A 172 11.87 -22.51 13.22
C LEU A 172 11.09 -23.36 14.20
N ILE A 173 11.12 -24.69 14.06
CA ILE A 173 10.40 -25.62 14.96
C ILE A 173 10.95 -25.56 16.39
N ASP A 174 12.26 -25.46 16.55
CA ASP A 174 12.91 -25.49 17.88
C ASP A 174 12.74 -24.14 18.62
N GLN A 175 12.49 -23.04 17.90
CA GLN A 175 12.42 -21.71 18.49
C GLN A 175 11.00 -21.17 18.70
N VAL A 176 9.98 -21.81 18.14
CA VAL A 176 8.61 -21.28 18.08
C VAL A 176 7.63 -22.26 18.71
N GLU A 177 6.81 -21.78 19.65
CA GLU A 177 5.71 -22.54 20.23
C GLU A 177 4.48 -22.45 19.31
N TYR A 178 3.82 -23.60 19.08
CA TYR A 178 2.55 -23.62 18.35
C TYR A 178 1.42 -23.18 19.28
N GLU A 179 1.22 -21.87 19.38
CA GLU A 179 0.26 -21.23 20.28
C GLU A 179 -0.36 -19.98 19.61
N ALA A 180 -1.65 -19.76 19.86
CA ALA A 180 -2.34 -18.56 19.37
C ALA A 180 -1.87 -17.30 20.10
N SER A 181 -1.68 -16.22 19.35
CA SER A 181 -1.34 -14.89 19.84
C SER A 181 -1.86 -13.83 18.84
N ASP A 182 -1.75 -12.55 19.17
CA ASP A 182 -2.20 -11.47 18.29
C ASP A 182 -1.44 -11.44 16.95
N ASP A 183 -0.18 -11.91 16.95
CA ASP A 183 0.70 -11.93 15.78
C ASP A 183 0.92 -13.33 15.19
N ASP A 184 0.13 -14.33 15.59
CA ASP A 184 0.35 -15.75 15.30
C ASP A 184 0.27 -16.14 13.81
N GLN A 185 -0.31 -15.27 12.96
CA GLN A 185 -0.41 -15.42 11.52
C GLN A 185 0.63 -14.59 10.76
N ASN A 186 1.59 -13.97 11.46
CA ASN A 186 2.56 -13.04 10.92
C ASN A 186 3.99 -13.47 11.28
N ILE A 187 4.95 -13.10 10.44
CA ILE A 187 6.38 -13.33 10.69
C ILE A 187 6.86 -12.75 12.04
N ALA A 188 6.21 -11.68 12.52
CA ALA A 188 6.46 -11.11 13.84
C ALA A 188 6.17 -12.11 14.97
N GLY A 189 5.15 -12.94 14.83
CA GLY A 189 4.86 -14.02 15.78
C GLY A 189 6.05 -14.97 15.94
N ILE A 190 6.65 -15.39 14.83
CA ILE A 190 7.82 -16.28 14.82
C ILE A 190 9.05 -15.63 15.48
N PHE A 191 9.47 -14.48 14.96
CA PHE A 191 10.79 -13.93 15.31
C PHE A 191 10.76 -13.07 16.57
N TRP A 192 9.65 -12.40 16.85
CA TRP A 192 9.53 -11.46 17.99
C TRP A 192 8.83 -12.08 19.19
N LYS A 193 7.67 -12.73 18.99
CA LYS A 193 6.88 -13.31 20.08
C LYS A 193 7.21 -14.78 20.37
N LYS A 194 7.88 -15.48 19.45
CA LYS A 194 8.18 -16.93 19.52
C LYS A 194 6.93 -17.81 19.59
N LYS A 195 5.81 -17.33 19.05
CA LYS A 195 4.51 -18.01 18.98
C LYS A 195 3.90 -17.83 17.61
N ALA A 196 3.46 -18.93 17.02
CA ALA A 196 2.79 -18.91 15.73
C ALA A 196 1.82 -20.08 15.59
N VAL A 197 0.86 -19.92 14.68
CA VAL A 197 0.01 -21.00 14.20
C VAL A 197 0.18 -21.16 12.68
N CYS A 198 -0.65 -21.92 12.01
CA CYS A 198 -0.53 -22.36 10.62
C CYS A 198 0.09 -21.33 9.64
N ALA A 199 -0.49 -20.14 9.50
CA ALA A 199 -0.02 -19.15 8.52
C ALA A 199 1.21 -18.35 8.97
N GLY A 200 1.56 -18.39 10.27
CA GLY A 200 2.76 -17.76 10.81
C GLY A 200 4.02 -18.58 10.50
N TYR A 201 3.90 -19.90 10.35
CA TYR A 201 5.00 -20.79 9.95
C TYR A 201 5.21 -20.74 8.43
#